data_6527b188ddf1bd514daa25d7910a6a76
#
_entry.id   6527b188ddf1bd514daa25d7910a6a76
#
_cell.length_a   1.000
_cell.length_b   1.000
_cell.length_c   1.000
_cell.angle_alpha   90.00
_cell.angle_beta   90.00
_cell.angle_gamma   90.00
#
_symmetry.space_group_name_H-M   'P 1'
#
loop_
_entity.id
_entity.type
_entity.pdbx_description
1 polymer ?
#
loop_
_entity_poly.entity_id
_entity_poly.type
_entity_poly.pdbx_seq_one_letter_code
_entity_poly.pdbx_strand_id
1 'polypeptide(L)'
;HLSIRRQRQMCIRDRVIKAGDKLATCGLSKRKAEYIFDLADHFKAKRVNCDKWAEMEDEEVIAELIQIRGIGRWTAEMFLIFNLLRPNILPLDDLGLLAGISRNYFSGEPVSRSDAREVAANWEPYRTVATWYLWRSLDPVEAAN
;
A
#
# COMPACT_ATOMS: atom_id res chain seq x y z
N HIS A 1 -17.67 -7.03 -16.75
CA HIS A 1 -16.84 -5.95 -16.19
C HIS A 1 -15.40 -6.37 -15.86
N LEU A 2 -15.16 -7.55 -15.32
CA LEU A 2 -13.82 -8.06 -14.98
C LEU A 2 -12.91 -8.27 -16.22
N SER A 3 -13.46 -8.73 -17.34
CA SER A 3 -12.70 -8.98 -18.57
C SER A 3 -12.18 -7.68 -19.20
N ILE A 4 -12.97 -6.61 -19.19
CA ILE A 4 -12.59 -5.30 -19.74
C ILE A 4 -11.50 -4.66 -18.87
N ARG A 5 -11.59 -4.79 -17.56
CA ARG A 5 -10.57 -4.33 -16.61
C ARG A 5 -9.24 -5.05 -16.82
N ARG A 6 -9.27 -6.38 -17.00
CA ARG A 6 -8.10 -7.21 -17.35
C ARG A 6 -7.47 -6.79 -18.68
N GLN A 7 -8.28 -6.60 -19.72
CA GLN A 7 -7.79 -6.13 -21.04
C GLN A 7 -7.12 -4.77 -20.92
N ARG A 8 -7.70 -3.82 -20.17
CA ARG A 8 -7.11 -2.49 -19.96
C ARG A 8 -5.77 -2.57 -19.24
N GLN A 9 -5.64 -3.39 -18.19
CA GLN A 9 -4.39 -3.60 -17.48
C GLN A 9 -3.30 -4.24 -18.37
N MET A 10 -3.65 -5.22 -19.18
CA MET A 10 -2.74 -5.82 -20.16
C MET A 10 -2.26 -4.79 -21.18
N CYS A 11 -3.15 -3.94 -21.69
CA CYS A 11 -2.79 -2.89 -22.65
C CYS A 11 -1.85 -1.83 -22.04
N ILE A 12 -2.07 -1.42 -20.77
CA ILE A 12 -1.18 -0.47 -20.07
C ILE A 12 0.20 -1.08 -19.89
N ARG A 13 0.28 -2.30 -19.37
CA ARG A 13 1.52 -3.04 -19.20
C ARG A 13 2.32 -3.14 -20.51
N ASP A 14 1.68 -3.58 -21.59
CA ASP A 14 2.35 -3.76 -22.88
C ASP A 14 2.81 -2.42 -23.47
N ARG A 15 2.07 -1.33 -23.24
CA ARG A 15 2.49 0.03 -23.62
C ARG A 15 3.71 0.48 -22.83
N VAL A 16 3.75 0.25 -21.52
CA VAL A 16 4.90 0.58 -20.67
C VAL A 16 6.14 -0.14 -21.18
N ILE A 17 6.05 -1.44 -21.42
CA ILE A 17 7.17 -2.24 -21.90
C ILE A 17 7.64 -1.77 -23.29
N LYS A 18 6.72 -1.44 -24.21
CA LYS A 18 7.05 -0.91 -25.53
C LYS A 18 7.63 0.50 -25.50
N ALA A 19 7.26 1.30 -24.51
CA ALA A 19 7.75 2.66 -24.37
C ALA A 19 9.24 2.70 -23.99
N GLY A 20 9.73 1.71 -23.21
CA GLY A 20 11.13 1.63 -22.81
C GLY A 20 11.66 2.95 -22.25
N ASP A 21 12.79 3.40 -22.77
CA ASP A 21 13.45 4.65 -22.35
C ASP A 21 12.60 5.91 -22.57
N LYS A 22 11.57 5.85 -23.44
CA LYS A 22 10.66 6.98 -23.67
C LYS A 22 9.85 7.35 -22.42
N LEU A 23 9.72 6.46 -21.43
CA LEU A 23 9.06 6.79 -20.15
C LEU A 23 9.75 7.97 -19.42
N ALA A 24 11.06 8.11 -19.56
CA ALA A 24 11.79 9.22 -18.99
C ALA A 24 11.41 10.59 -19.61
N THR A 25 10.92 10.60 -20.86
CA THR A 25 10.50 11.85 -21.53
C THR A 25 9.11 12.32 -21.09
N CYS A 26 8.38 11.52 -20.30
CA CYS A 26 7.05 11.85 -19.77
C CYS A 26 7.09 12.63 -18.45
N GLY A 27 8.20 13.29 -18.10
CA GLY A 27 8.34 14.02 -16.85
C GLY A 27 8.63 13.13 -15.63
N LEU A 28 8.95 11.87 -15.84
CA LEU A 28 9.34 10.93 -14.79
C LEU A 28 10.86 11.02 -14.55
N SER A 29 11.27 10.95 -13.27
CA SER A 29 12.68 10.70 -12.99
C SER A 29 13.08 9.33 -13.52
N LYS A 30 14.36 9.17 -13.90
CA LYS A 30 14.90 7.87 -14.36
C LYS A 30 14.52 6.72 -13.41
N ARG A 31 14.66 6.96 -12.12
CA ARG A 31 14.33 5.99 -11.07
C ARG A 31 12.85 5.58 -11.06
N LYS A 32 11.92 6.54 -11.24
CA LYS A 32 10.48 6.24 -11.35
C LYS A 32 10.15 5.48 -12.63
N ALA A 33 10.79 5.81 -13.74
CA ALA A 33 10.63 5.07 -14.99
C ALA A 33 11.10 3.61 -14.86
N GLU A 34 12.24 3.37 -14.20
CA GLU A 34 12.74 2.03 -13.90
C GLU A 34 11.76 1.22 -13.03
N TYR A 35 11.15 1.84 -12.01
CA TYR A 35 10.16 1.17 -11.15
C TYR A 35 8.89 0.78 -11.91
N ILE A 36 8.39 1.66 -12.75
CA ILE A 36 7.20 1.37 -13.59
C ILE A 36 7.50 0.26 -14.58
N PHE A 37 8.70 0.23 -15.15
CA PHE A 37 9.13 -0.81 -16.05
C PHE A 37 9.23 -2.17 -15.34
N ASP A 38 9.89 -2.21 -14.18
CA ASP A 38 10.03 -3.42 -13.38
C ASP A 38 8.68 -3.99 -12.96
N LEU A 39 7.76 -3.11 -12.51
CA LEU A 39 6.38 -3.49 -12.20
C LEU A 39 5.70 -4.15 -13.42
N ALA A 40 5.80 -3.53 -14.60
CA ALA A 40 5.18 -4.06 -15.81
C ALA A 40 5.79 -5.42 -16.22
N ASP A 41 7.11 -5.59 -16.04
CA ASP A 41 7.81 -6.85 -16.32
C ASP A 41 7.39 -7.96 -15.35
N HIS A 42 7.25 -7.68 -14.06
CA HIS A 42 6.74 -8.64 -13.08
C HIS A 42 5.36 -9.17 -13.45
N PHE A 43 4.45 -8.28 -13.86
CA PHE A 43 3.13 -8.68 -14.35
C PHE A 43 3.17 -9.48 -15.64
N LYS A 44 4.06 -9.11 -16.58
CA LYS A 44 4.22 -9.83 -17.86
C LYS A 44 4.77 -11.23 -17.64
N ALA A 45 5.78 -11.36 -16.80
CA ALA A 45 6.42 -12.63 -16.46
C ALA A 45 5.56 -13.50 -15.51
N LYS A 46 4.38 -13.03 -15.09
CA LYS A 46 3.51 -13.70 -14.11
C LYS A 46 4.21 -14.03 -12.79
N ARG A 47 5.22 -13.24 -12.41
CA ARG A 47 5.84 -13.31 -11.07
C ARG A 47 4.92 -12.75 -9.99
N VAL A 48 3.92 -11.95 -10.40
CA VAL A 48 2.85 -11.40 -9.56
C VAL A 48 1.53 -11.86 -10.14
N ASN A 49 0.70 -12.50 -9.35
CA ASN A 49 -0.57 -13.10 -9.81
C ASN A 49 -1.78 -12.54 -9.06
N CYS A 50 -2.27 -11.40 -9.53
CA CYS A 50 -3.45 -10.72 -8.94
C CYS A 50 -4.68 -11.61 -8.80
N ASP A 51 -4.82 -12.65 -9.62
CA ASP A 51 -6.01 -13.51 -9.60
C ASP A 51 -6.04 -14.41 -8.36
N LYS A 52 -4.89 -14.63 -7.73
CA LYS A 52 -4.75 -15.44 -6.53
C LYS A 52 -4.80 -14.64 -5.23
N TRP A 53 -4.59 -13.31 -5.28
CA TRP A 53 -4.50 -12.50 -4.08
C TRP A 53 -5.72 -12.54 -3.16
N ALA A 54 -6.90 -12.83 -3.72
CA ALA A 54 -8.11 -12.98 -2.91
C ALA A 54 -8.06 -14.18 -1.94
N GLU A 55 -7.28 -15.21 -2.30
CA GLU A 55 -7.15 -16.47 -1.56
C GLU A 55 -5.85 -16.55 -0.74
N MET A 56 -4.91 -15.62 -0.96
CA MET A 56 -3.62 -15.57 -0.27
C MET A 56 -3.71 -14.83 1.05
N GLU A 57 -2.88 -15.22 2.00
CA GLU A 57 -2.67 -14.49 3.25
C GLU A 57 -1.98 -13.14 2.99
N ASP A 58 -2.20 -12.18 3.89
CA ASP A 58 -1.69 -10.81 3.73
C ASP A 58 -0.16 -10.76 3.57
N GLU A 59 0.57 -11.56 4.36
CA GLU A 59 2.04 -11.62 4.29
C GLU A 59 2.53 -12.26 2.98
N GLU A 60 1.78 -13.19 2.40
CA GLU A 60 2.13 -13.77 1.10
C GLU A 60 1.99 -12.74 -0.02
N VAL A 61 0.93 -11.93 0.01
CA VAL A 61 0.73 -10.84 -0.97
C VAL A 61 1.81 -9.78 -0.80
N ILE A 62 2.15 -9.41 0.44
CA ILE A 62 3.26 -8.48 0.73
C ILE A 62 4.57 -9.03 0.16
N ALA A 63 4.87 -10.32 0.40
CA ALA A 63 6.09 -10.95 -0.08
C ALA A 63 6.19 -10.96 -1.63
N GLU A 64 5.07 -11.14 -2.34
CA GLU A 64 5.05 -10.98 -3.81
C GLU A 64 5.34 -9.53 -4.22
N LEU A 65 4.69 -8.55 -3.59
CA LEU A 65 4.76 -7.15 -3.99
C LEU A 65 6.13 -6.53 -3.74
N ILE A 66 6.78 -6.85 -2.63
CA ILE A 66 8.11 -6.29 -2.29
C ILE A 66 9.24 -6.78 -3.20
N GLN A 67 9.02 -7.82 -4.02
CA GLN A 67 9.97 -8.24 -5.04
C GLN A 67 10.08 -7.20 -6.17
N ILE A 68 9.06 -6.36 -6.34
CA ILE A 68 9.01 -5.33 -7.35
C ILE A 68 9.84 -4.14 -6.88
N ARG A 69 10.78 -3.72 -7.71
CA ARG A 69 11.67 -2.62 -7.42
C ARG A 69 10.90 -1.32 -7.16
N GLY A 70 11.14 -0.70 -6.01
CA GLY A 70 10.44 0.52 -5.60
C GLY A 70 9.16 0.30 -4.80
N ILE A 71 8.75 -0.94 -4.57
CA ILE A 71 7.67 -1.28 -3.66
C ILE A 71 8.28 -1.79 -2.35
N GLY A 72 8.15 -1.00 -1.29
CA GLY A 72 8.50 -1.40 0.06
C GLY A 72 7.29 -1.96 0.81
N ARG A 73 7.52 -2.50 2.01
CA ARG A 73 6.47 -3.08 2.87
C ARG A 73 5.30 -2.10 3.08
N TRP A 74 5.58 -0.86 3.46
CA TRP A 74 4.56 0.16 3.65
C TRP A 74 3.68 0.36 2.40
N THR A 75 4.29 0.41 1.21
CA THR A 75 3.53 0.54 -0.06
C THR A 75 2.66 -0.69 -0.33
N ALA A 76 3.17 -1.88 -0.03
CA ALA A 76 2.39 -3.12 -0.14
C ALA A 76 1.22 -3.14 0.84
N GLU A 77 1.43 -2.73 2.10
CA GLU A 77 0.37 -2.59 3.11
C GLU A 77 -0.71 -1.58 2.67
N MET A 78 -0.32 -0.44 2.10
CA MET A 78 -1.28 0.53 1.52
C MET A 78 -2.09 -0.08 0.37
N PHE A 79 -1.47 -0.91 -0.45
CA PHE A 79 -2.19 -1.63 -1.50
C PHE A 79 -3.21 -2.63 -0.93
N LEU A 80 -2.86 -3.35 0.14
CA LEU A 80 -3.78 -4.26 0.82
C LEU A 80 -4.98 -3.50 1.41
N ILE A 81 -4.73 -2.37 2.06
CA ILE A 81 -5.77 -1.53 2.68
C ILE A 81 -6.71 -0.95 1.63
N PHE A 82 -6.17 -0.26 0.61
CA PHE A 82 -6.97 0.56 -0.30
C PHE A 82 -7.44 -0.15 -1.57
N ASN A 83 -6.75 -1.21 -2.00
CA ASN A 83 -7.09 -1.94 -3.22
C ASN A 83 -7.73 -3.29 -2.94
N LEU A 84 -7.15 -4.08 -2.03
CA LEU A 84 -7.68 -5.39 -1.65
C LEU A 84 -8.69 -5.31 -0.51
N LEU A 85 -8.82 -4.16 0.15
CA LEU A 85 -9.76 -3.89 1.24
C LEU A 85 -9.60 -4.88 2.41
N ARG A 86 -8.36 -5.25 2.72
CA ARG A 86 -8.05 -6.16 3.82
C ARG A 86 -8.33 -5.49 5.17
N PRO A 87 -9.12 -6.11 6.06
CA PRO A 87 -9.62 -5.45 7.27
C PRO A 87 -8.59 -5.37 8.40
N ASN A 88 -7.54 -6.19 8.38
CA ASN A 88 -6.66 -6.41 9.53
C ASN A 88 -5.18 -6.07 9.29
N ILE A 89 -4.90 -5.06 8.48
CA ILE A 89 -3.53 -4.58 8.21
C ILE A 89 -3.11 -3.56 9.27
N LEU A 90 -1.88 -3.72 9.76
CA LEU A 90 -1.25 -2.80 10.72
C LEU A 90 0.06 -2.25 10.12
N PRO A 91 0.05 -1.06 9.50
CA PRO A 91 1.24 -0.49 8.86
C PRO A 91 2.15 0.22 9.88
N LEU A 92 2.98 -0.55 10.58
CA LEU A 92 3.86 -0.04 11.66
C LEU A 92 4.94 0.94 11.20
N ASP A 93 5.19 1.04 9.89
CA ASP A 93 6.10 2.03 9.30
C ASP A 93 5.37 3.31 8.86
N ASP A 94 4.05 3.38 9.10
CA ASP A 94 3.26 4.56 8.78
C ASP A 94 3.35 5.62 9.87
N LEU A 95 3.90 6.78 9.51
CA LEU A 95 4.08 7.90 10.44
C LEU A 95 2.73 8.46 10.92
N GLY A 96 1.71 8.42 10.08
CA GLY A 96 0.36 8.86 10.44
C GLY A 96 -0.26 7.94 11.50
N LEU A 97 -0.09 6.62 11.35
CA LEU A 97 -0.54 5.67 12.37
C LEU A 97 0.16 5.91 13.72
N LEU A 98 1.49 6.03 13.71
CA LEU A 98 2.25 6.26 14.95
C LEU A 98 1.87 7.59 15.61
N ALA A 99 1.70 8.66 14.82
CA ALA A 99 1.24 9.95 15.32
C ALA A 99 -0.19 9.89 15.90
N GLY A 100 -1.08 9.15 15.23
CA GLY A 100 -2.44 8.93 15.72
C GLY A 100 -2.48 8.17 17.04
N ILE A 101 -1.65 7.13 17.17
CA ILE A 101 -1.52 6.37 18.44
C ILE A 101 -0.94 7.27 19.53
N SER A 102 0.16 7.99 19.23
CA SER A 102 0.77 8.94 20.16
C SER A 102 -0.27 9.92 20.73
N ARG A 103 -1.03 10.55 19.87
CA ARG A 103 -2.03 11.55 20.26
C ARG A 103 -3.17 10.97 21.11
N ASN A 104 -3.68 9.80 20.74
CA ASN A 104 -4.91 9.26 21.35
C ASN A 104 -4.66 8.33 22.54
N TYR A 105 -3.47 7.72 22.66
CA TYR A 105 -3.16 6.73 23.72
C TYR A 105 -1.99 7.14 24.63
N PHE A 106 -1.10 8.04 24.18
CA PHE A 106 0.12 8.41 24.88
C PHE A 106 0.25 9.92 25.11
N SER A 107 -0.85 10.67 25.07
CA SER A 107 -0.87 12.13 25.32
C SER A 107 0.12 12.95 24.49
N GLY A 108 0.47 12.45 23.31
CA GLY A 108 1.40 13.09 22.37
C GLY A 108 2.86 12.66 22.53
N GLU A 109 3.18 11.80 23.48
CA GLU A 109 4.53 11.27 23.65
C GLU A 109 4.94 10.35 22.50
N PRO A 110 6.25 10.26 22.17
CA PRO A 110 6.74 9.36 21.12
C PRO A 110 6.37 7.90 21.35
N VAL A 111 5.93 7.21 20.31
CA VAL A 111 5.49 5.81 20.35
C VAL A 111 6.44 4.95 19.55
N SER A 112 6.94 3.87 20.14
CA SER A 112 7.70 2.86 19.44
C SER A 112 6.79 1.92 18.64
N ARG A 113 7.38 1.19 17.65
CA ARG A 113 6.64 0.13 16.94
C ARG A 113 6.14 -0.99 17.87
N SER A 114 6.83 -1.22 18.99
CA SER A 114 6.42 -2.20 20.01
C SER A 114 5.16 -1.74 20.72
N ASP A 115 5.14 -0.51 21.19
CA ASP A 115 3.98 0.08 21.88
C ASP A 115 2.77 0.15 20.94
N ALA A 116 3.00 0.54 19.68
CA ALA A 116 1.96 0.56 18.68
C ALA A 116 1.36 -0.83 18.41
N ARG A 117 2.19 -1.88 18.43
CA ARG A 117 1.72 -3.27 18.28
C ARG A 117 0.90 -3.72 19.46
N GLU A 118 1.31 -3.38 20.67
CA GLU A 118 0.60 -3.71 21.91
C GLU A 118 -0.80 -3.07 21.94
N VAL A 119 -0.89 -1.77 21.64
CA VAL A 119 -2.18 -1.08 21.53
C VAL A 119 -3.05 -1.71 20.45
N ALA A 120 -2.48 -2.00 19.28
CA ALA A 120 -3.19 -2.53 18.13
C ALA A 120 -3.64 -3.99 18.29
N ALA A 121 -3.14 -4.73 19.27
CA ALA A 121 -3.62 -6.09 19.56
C ALA A 121 -5.12 -6.12 19.91
N ASN A 122 -5.63 -5.05 20.52
CA ASN A 122 -7.04 -4.91 20.88
C ASN A 122 -7.95 -4.57 19.67
N TRP A 123 -7.38 -4.29 18.49
CA TRP A 123 -8.15 -3.91 17.30
C TRP A 123 -8.42 -5.08 16.35
N GLU A 124 -7.85 -6.25 16.64
CA GLU A 124 -8.11 -7.44 15.81
C GLU A 124 -9.57 -7.84 15.84
N PRO A 125 -10.14 -8.22 14.71
CA PRO A 125 -9.56 -8.36 13.36
C PRO A 125 -9.75 -7.10 12.48
N TYR A 126 -9.87 -5.91 13.04
CA TYR A 126 -10.23 -4.67 12.34
C TYR A 126 -9.14 -3.60 12.40
N ARG A 127 -7.85 -4.00 12.41
CA ARG A 127 -6.71 -3.06 12.52
C ARG A 127 -6.68 -2.01 11.42
N THR A 128 -7.10 -2.35 10.21
CA THR A 128 -7.25 -1.39 9.10
C THR A 128 -8.25 -0.29 9.42
N VAL A 129 -9.40 -0.66 9.99
CA VAL A 129 -10.45 0.29 10.35
C VAL A 129 -9.96 1.23 11.46
N ALA A 130 -9.32 0.68 12.50
CA ALA A 130 -8.73 1.47 13.59
C ALA A 130 -7.66 2.44 13.05
N THR A 131 -6.78 1.97 12.17
CA THR A 131 -5.77 2.81 11.49
C THR A 131 -6.42 3.98 10.75
N TRP A 132 -7.52 3.73 10.02
CA TRP A 132 -8.24 4.78 9.30
C TRP A 132 -8.82 5.84 10.25
N TYR A 133 -9.41 5.45 11.39
CA TYR A 133 -9.90 6.39 12.39
C TYR A 133 -8.76 7.20 13.02
N LEU A 134 -7.61 6.60 13.26
CA LEU A 134 -6.44 7.29 13.78
C LEU A 134 -5.92 8.34 12.79
N TRP A 135 -5.85 8.02 11.49
CA TRP A 135 -5.53 9.03 10.47
C TRP A 135 -6.52 10.18 10.49
N ARG A 136 -7.82 9.89 10.52
CA ARG A 136 -8.87 10.93 10.61
C ARG A 136 -8.77 11.78 11.87
N SER A 137 -8.31 11.24 12.98
CA SER A 137 -8.13 12.00 14.22
C SER A 137 -7.04 13.06 14.13
N LEU A 138 -6.15 12.96 13.14
CA LEU A 138 -5.08 13.93 12.89
C LEU A 138 -5.52 15.09 12.00
N ASP A 139 -6.63 14.95 11.28
CA ASP A 139 -7.16 16.03 10.45
C ASP A 139 -7.54 17.22 11.35
N PRO A 140 -7.29 18.47 10.90
CA PRO A 140 -7.78 19.63 11.60
C PRO A 140 -9.29 19.53 11.73
N VAL A 141 -9.81 19.71 12.93
CA VAL A 141 -11.26 19.86 13.13
C VAL A 141 -11.63 21.17 12.45
N GLU A 142 -12.34 21.11 11.31
CA GLU A 142 -12.94 22.29 10.74
C GLU A 142 -13.85 22.86 11.83
N ALA A 143 -13.52 24.07 12.31
CA ALA A 143 -14.38 24.77 13.23
C ALA A 143 -15.75 24.91 12.53
N ALA A 144 -16.76 24.22 13.06
CA ALA A 144 -18.13 24.39 12.60
C ALA A 144 -18.51 25.86 12.86
N ASN A 145 -18.54 26.65 11.76
CA ASN A 145 -19.10 27.97 11.74
C ASN A 145 -20.64 27.88 11.67
#